data_edaef4c67c1bb6b2f6af04b29b6de9e3
#
_entry.id   edaef4c67c1bb6b2f6af04b29b6de9e3
#
_cell.length_a   1.000
_cell.length_b   1.000
_cell.length_c   1.000
_cell.angle_alpha   90.00
_cell.angle_beta   90.00
_cell.angle_gamma   90.00
#
_symmetry.space_group_name_H-M   'P 1'
#
loop_
_entity.id
_entity.type
_entity.pdbx_description
1 polymer ?
#
loop_
_entity_poly.entity_id
_entity_poly.type
_entity_poly.pdbx_seq_one_letter_code
_entity_poly.pdbx_strand_id
1 'polypeptide(L)'
;MRLVFSAFLAVILSLLGTLFLSLPRQEAASGPQGYGYKIVNIYPHDPSAFTQGLIYENGFLYEGTGLYGRSTLRKVELTTGKVLKLLPLSQDYFGEGLTSWKGALIQLTWKENKGFVYEKESFRLLREFSYPTEGWGITHDDIHLIMSDGSASLYFLDPATFVLVRKMEVHDRGTPVSGLNELEYLKGRIYANIWSSERIAIISPETGNVEGWIDLKGLSASMGHSQKIDVLNGIAYDKGKDRLFITGKFWPKLFEIKLIPVKP
;
A
#
# COMPACT_ATOMS: atom_id res chain seq x y z
N MET A 1 69.21 -71.30 -23.82
CA MET A 1 68.06 -71.02 -22.92
C MET A 1 68.00 -69.49 -22.75
N ARG A 2 67.19 -68.79 -23.56
CA ARG A 2 67.03 -67.38 -23.54
C ARG A 2 65.52 -67.09 -23.50
N LEU A 3 65.06 -66.50 -22.41
CA LEU A 3 63.68 -66.00 -22.24
C LEU A 3 63.53 -64.65 -22.94
N VAL A 4 62.52 -64.57 -23.77
CA VAL A 4 62.12 -63.31 -24.42
C VAL A 4 60.90 -62.78 -23.64
N PHE A 5 61.03 -61.61 -22.99
CA PHE A 5 59.89 -60.87 -22.37
C PHE A 5 59.31 -59.95 -23.44
N SER A 6 58.07 -60.19 -23.75
CA SER A 6 57.27 -59.27 -24.61
C SER A 6 56.52 -58.27 -23.74
N ALA A 7 56.83 -56.99 -23.90
CA ALA A 7 56.15 -55.92 -23.20
C ALA A 7 54.92 -55.47 -24.01
N PHE A 8 53.73 -55.62 -23.42
CA PHE A 8 52.47 -54.99 -23.93
C PHE A 8 52.37 -53.58 -23.42
N LEU A 9 52.39 -52.62 -24.32
CA LEU A 9 52.15 -51.19 -24.04
C LEU A 9 50.67 -50.95 -24.16
N ALA A 10 49.97 -50.73 -23.03
CA ALA A 10 48.56 -50.31 -23.00
C ALA A 10 48.48 -48.83 -23.10
N VAL A 11 47.88 -48.28 -24.18
CA VAL A 11 47.58 -46.92 -24.38
C VAL A 11 46.20 -46.61 -23.74
N ILE A 12 46.19 -45.92 -22.61
CA ILE A 12 44.97 -45.41 -21.98
C ILE A 12 44.67 -44.04 -22.60
N LEU A 13 43.70 -43.98 -23.50
CA LEU A 13 43.10 -42.69 -23.95
C LEU A 13 42.16 -42.21 -22.85
N SER A 14 42.54 -41.15 -22.11
CA SER A 14 41.67 -40.44 -21.20
C SER A 14 40.80 -39.45 -22.00
N LEU A 15 39.51 -39.77 -22.18
CA LEU A 15 38.49 -38.83 -22.63
C LEU A 15 38.17 -37.86 -21.48
N LEU A 16 38.75 -36.66 -21.47
CA LEU A 16 38.30 -35.55 -20.67
C LEU A 16 37.04 -34.94 -21.33
N GLY A 17 35.90 -35.48 -20.95
CA GLY A 17 34.61 -34.85 -21.24
C GLY A 17 34.45 -33.57 -20.41
N THR A 18 34.60 -32.39 -21.02
CA THR A 18 34.27 -31.11 -20.41
C THR A 18 32.76 -31.01 -20.26
N LEU A 19 32.28 -31.26 -19.03
CA LEU A 19 30.89 -31.03 -18.64
C LEU A 19 30.68 -29.54 -18.55
N PHE A 20 30.16 -28.91 -19.61
CA PHE A 20 29.63 -27.53 -19.53
C PHE A 20 28.36 -27.53 -18.68
N LEU A 21 28.48 -27.29 -17.38
CA LEU A 21 27.39 -26.90 -16.55
C LEU A 21 26.89 -25.53 -17.04
N SER A 22 25.83 -25.52 -17.84
CA SER A 22 25.12 -24.30 -18.16
C SER A 22 24.46 -23.82 -16.87
N LEU A 23 25.05 -22.81 -16.22
CA LEU A 23 24.40 -22.08 -15.14
C LEU A 23 23.08 -21.53 -15.70
N PRO A 24 21.97 -21.69 -14.98
CA PRO A 24 20.71 -21.09 -15.40
C PRO A 24 20.94 -19.59 -15.57
N ARG A 25 20.68 -19.10 -16.78
CA ARG A 25 20.72 -17.69 -17.09
C ARG A 25 19.70 -17.03 -16.17
N GLN A 26 20.17 -16.29 -15.18
CA GLN A 26 19.32 -15.50 -14.30
C GLN A 26 18.62 -14.48 -15.22
N GLU A 27 17.34 -14.72 -15.52
CA GLU A 27 16.53 -13.72 -16.25
C GLU A 27 16.66 -12.42 -15.47
N ALA A 28 17.16 -11.40 -16.13
CA ALA A 28 17.20 -10.05 -15.57
C ALA A 28 15.76 -9.73 -15.14
N ALA A 29 15.54 -9.52 -13.85
CA ALA A 29 14.22 -9.20 -13.31
C ALA A 29 13.65 -8.05 -14.14
N SER A 30 12.57 -8.31 -14.86
CA SER A 30 11.86 -7.26 -15.58
C SER A 30 11.53 -6.17 -14.56
N GLY A 31 11.77 -4.89 -14.94
CA GLY A 31 11.44 -3.76 -14.06
C GLY A 31 9.97 -3.79 -13.63
N PRO A 32 9.56 -2.95 -12.67
CA PRO A 32 8.18 -2.88 -12.19
C PRO A 32 7.19 -2.75 -13.33
N GLN A 33 6.08 -3.50 -13.26
CA GLN A 33 5.01 -3.43 -14.24
C GLN A 33 4.33 -2.06 -14.19
N GLY A 34 4.24 -1.36 -15.31
CA GLY A 34 3.44 -0.14 -15.44
C GLY A 34 1.95 -0.45 -15.58
N TYR A 35 1.11 0.35 -14.90
CA TYR A 35 -0.34 0.34 -15.07
C TYR A 35 -0.85 1.75 -15.31
N GLY A 36 -1.71 1.91 -16.33
CA GLY A 36 -2.64 3.00 -16.42
C GLY A 36 -3.98 2.61 -15.80
N TYR A 37 -5.00 3.43 -16.02
CA TYR A 37 -6.32 3.19 -15.44
C TYR A 37 -7.46 3.43 -16.46
N LYS A 38 -8.60 2.84 -16.15
CA LYS A 38 -9.89 3.14 -16.77
C LYS A 38 -10.87 3.46 -15.65
N ILE A 39 -11.54 4.61 -15.73
CA ILE A 39 -12.64 4.94 -14.81
C ILE A 39 -13.83 4.04 -15.15
N VAL A 40 -14.35 3.36 -14.14
CA VAL A 40 -15.52 2.49 -14.21
C VAL A 40 -16.76 3.24 -13.73
N ASN A 41 -16.66 3.86 -12.54
CA ASN A 41 -17.70 4.68 -11.93
C ASN A 41 -17.09 5.90 -11.24
N ILE A 42 -17.92 6.91 -11.02
CA ILE A 42 -17.59 8.11 -10.26
C ILE A 42 -18.68 8.27 -9.20
N TYR A 43 -18.26 8.45 -7.95
CA TYR A 43 -19.13 8.66 -6.81
C TYR A 43 -18.91 10.06 -6.22
N PRO A 44 -19.93 10.66 -5.60
CA PRO A 44 -19.75 11.88 -4.85
C PRO A 44 -18.81 11.67 -3.67
N HIS A 45 -17.96 12.67 -3.39
CA HIS A 45 -17.09 12.70 -2.23
C HIS A 45 -17.12 14.11 -1.62
N ASP A 46 -16.91 14.21 -0.31
CA ASP A 46 -16.97 15.50 0.40
C ASP A 46 -15.76 16.38 0.07
N PRO A 47 -15.94 17.51 -0.64
CA PRO A 47 -14.82 18.39 -1.00
C PRO A 47 -14.18 19.11 0.20
N SER A 48 -14.72 18.96 1.40
CA SER A 48 -14.11 19.43 2.64
C SER A 48 -13.26 18.37 3.35
N ALA A 49 -13.29 17.12 2.86
CA ALA A 49 -12.53 16.02 3.44
C ALA A 49 -11.05 16.12 3.07
N PHE A 50 -10.18 16.31 4.05
CA PHE A 50 -8.74 16.18 3.90
C PHE A 50 -8.37 14.70 4.15
N THR A 51 -8.65 13.86 3.16
CA THR A 51 -8.57 12.38 3.26
C THR A 51 -7.17 11.92 3.59
N GLN A 52 -7.04 11.14 4.68
CA GLN A 52 -5.78 10.58 5.15
C GLN A 52 -5.81 9.05 5.29
N GLY A 53 -7.00 8.46 5.39
CA GLY A 53 -7.18 7.02 5.38
C GLY A 53 -8.56 6.69 4.83
N LEU A 54 -8.66 5.59 4.07
CA LEU A 54 -9.89 5.19 3.40
C LEU A 54 -10.04 3.68 3.41
N ILE A 55 -11.23 3.19 3.76
CA ILE A 55 -11.58 1.77 3.75
C ILE A 55 -12.95 1.62 3.10
N TYR A 56 -13.13 0.57 2.28
CA TYR A 56 -14.44 0.14 1.81
C TYR A 56 -14.89 -1.12 2.53
N GLU A 57 -16.11 -1.11 3.03
CA GLU A 57 -16.73 -2.31 3.59
C GLU A 57 -18.27 -2.28 3.43
N ASN A 58 -18.82 -3.32 2.80
CA ASN A 58 -20.28 -3.56 2.70
C ASN A 58 -21.13 -2.37 2.20
N GLY A 59 -20.64 -1.62 1.21
CA GLY A 59 -21.36 -0.48 0.64
C GLY A 59 -21.05 0.86 1.30
N PHE A 60 -20.21 0.86 2.34
CA PHE A 60 -19.80 2.06 3.06
C PHE A 60 -18.31 2.29 2.92
N LEU A 61 -17.95 3.56 2.98
CA LEU A 61 -16.58 3.97 3.21
C LEU A 61 -16.41 4.35 4.68
N TYR A 62 -15.29 3.96 5.27
CA TYR A 62 -14.81 4.55 6.50
C TYR A 62 -13.63 5.45 6.13
N GLU A 63 -13.66 6.67 6.59
CA GLU A 63 -12.71 7.70 6.19
C GLU A 63 -12.12 8.41 7.40
N GLY A 64 -10.79 8.44 7.48
CA GLY A 64 -10.03 9.30 8.37
C GLY A 64 -9.65 10.59 7.66
N THR A 65 -9.95 11.74 8.27
CA THR A 65 -9.55 13.04 7.72
C THR A 65 -8.57 13.75 8.64
N GLY A 66 -7.66 14.53 8.05
CA GLY A 66 -6.67 15.33 8.76
C GLY A 66 -7.11 16.79 8.99
N LEU A 67 -6.16 17.58 9.45
CA LEU A 67 -6.18 18.99 9.86
C LEU A 67 -6.52 19.19 11.33
N TYR A 68 -5.64 19.90 12.05
CA TYR A 68 -5.86 20.26 13.46
C TYR A 68 -7.17 20.99 13.65
N GLY A 69 -7.96 20.58 14.65
CA GLY A 69 -9.28 21.11 14.94
C GLY A 69 -10.38 20.73 13.93
N ARG A 70 -10.04 19.93 12.88
CA ARG A 70 -10.99 19.51 11.84
C ARG A 70 -10.90 18.02 11.50
N SER A 71 -9.98 17.30 12.12
CA SER A 71 -9.80 15.85 11.92
C SER A 71 -11.01 15.06 12.36
N THR A 72 -11.42 14.07 11.56
CA THR A 72 -12.61 13.26 11.84
C THR A 72 -12.39 11.79 11.50
N LEU A 73 -13.18 10.93 12.13
CA LEU A 73 -13.49 9.58 11.68
C LEU A 73 -14.92 9.57 11.16
N ARG A 74 -15.15 9.01 9.95
CA ARG A 74 -16.44 9.05 9.26
C ARG A 74 -16.89 7.68 8.77
N LYS A 75 -18.23 7.46 8.73
CA LYS A 75 -18.86 6.41 7.93
C LYS A 75 -19.66 7.08 6.82
N VAL A 76 -19.38 6.76 5.57
CA VAL A 76 -19.93 7.43 4.39
C VAL A 76 -20.61 6.42 3.50
N GLU A 77 -21.80 6.72 2.99
CA GLU A 77 -22.48 5.90 2.00
C GLU A 77 -21.81 6.08 0.63
N LEU A 78 -21.32 4.98 0.03
CA LEU A 78 -20.56 5.04 -1.21
C LEU A 78 -21.32 5.76 -2.34
N THR A 79 -22.60 5.43 -2.53
CA THR A 79 -23.34 5.86 -3.70
C THR A 79 -23.74 7.33 -3.69
N THR A 80 -23.93 7.90 -2.52
CA THR A 80 -24.40 9.27 -2.33
C THR A 80 -23.36 10.23 -1.80
N GLY A 81 -22.25 9.69 -1.26
CA GLY A 81 -21.27 10.50 -0.51
C GLY A 81 -21.77 11.05 0.83
N LYS A 82 -22.96 10.60 1.27
CA LYS A 82 -23.57 11.07 2.52
C LYS A 82 -22.80 10.54 3.73
N VAL A 83 -22.36 11.45 4.59
CA VAL A 83 -21.80 11.12 5.89
C VAL A 83 -22.92 10.66 6.81
N LEU A 84 -22.92 9.36 7.16
CA LEU A 84 -23.94 8.73 8.01
C LEU A 84 -23.56 8.82 9.49
N LYS A 85 -22.25 8.84 9.76
CA LYS A 85 -21.70 8.96 11.10
C LYS A 85 -20.39 9.74 11.06
N LEU A 86 -20.17 10.56 12.06
CA LEU A 86 -18.98 11.39 12.20
C LEU A 86 -18.57 11.48 13.67
N LEU A 87 -17.28 11.25 13.93
CA LEU A 87 -16.64 11.50 15.21
C LEU A 87 -15.53 12.51 14.98
N PRO A 88 -15.61 13.74 15.56
CA PRO A 88 -14.49 14.68 15.54
C PRO A 88 -13.38 14.18 16.49
N LEU A 89 -12.12 14.32 16.06
CA LEU A 89 -10.98 14.13 16.96
C LEU A 89 -10.78 15.41 17.81
N SER A 90 -10.07 15.28 18.95
CA SER A 90 -9.63 16.48 19.68
C SER A 90 -8.83 17.40 18.77
N GLN A 91 -8.94 18.72 19.00
CA GLN A 91 -8.22 19.74 18.24
C GLN A 91 -6.67 19.58 18.27
N ASP A 92 -6.18 18.83 19.25
CA ASP A 92 -4.74 18.56 19.44
C ASP A 92 -4.20 17.47 18.50
N TYR A 93 -5.09 16.77 17.77
CA TYR A 93 -4.71 15.67 16.90
C TYR A 93 -4.92 15.99 15.43
N PHE A 94 -3.88 15.69 14.65
CA PHE A 94 -4.02 15.61 13.22
C PHE A 94 -4.28 14.15 12.84
N GLY A 95 -5.54 13.81 12.48
CA GLY A 95 -5.92 12.45 12.08
C GLY A 95 -5.25 12.03 10.79
N GLU A 96 -4.81 10.79 10.73
CA GLU A 96 -4.06 10.18 9.64
C GLU A 96 -4.68 8.85 9.21
N GLY A 97 -3.88 7.92 8.72
CA GLY A 97 -4.27 6.63 8.17
C GLY A 97 -5.29 5.87 9.01
N LEU A 98 -6.12 5.11 8.35
CA LEU A 98 -7.22 4.36 8.93
C LEU A 98 -7.24 2.93 8.37
N THR A 99 -7.42 1.93 9.24
CA THR A 99 -7.69 0.55 8.82
C THR A 99 -8.74 -0.11 9.69
N SER A 100 -9.34 -1.21 9.21
CA SER A 100 -10.25 -2.03 10.01
C SER A 100 -9.53 -3.28 10.49
N TRP A 101 -9.80 -3.71 11.74
CA TRP A 101 -9.25 -4.93 12.29
C TRP A 101 -10.24 -5.60 13.24
N LYS A 102 -10.73 -6.80 12.86
CA LYS A 102 -11.61 -7.64 13.72
C LYS A 102 -12.77 -6.88 14.36
N GLY A 103 -13.48 -6.05 13.60
CA GLY A 103 -14.63 -5.28 14.10
C GLY A 103 -14.28 -3.96 14.79
N ALA A 104 -13.01 -3.59 14.80
CA ALA A 104 -12.53 -2.28 15.24
C ALA A 104 -12.01 -1.45 14.05
N LEU A 105 -11.94 -0.14 14.25
CA LEU A 105 -11.23 0.80 13.39
C LEU A 105 -9.99 1.28 14.11
N ILE A 106 -8.87 1.35 13.41
CA ILE A 106 -7.59 1.81 13.95
C ILE A 106 -7.18 3.05 13.16
N GLN A 107 -7.07 4.19 13.83
CA GLN A 107 -6.70 5.47 13.23
C GLN A 107 -5.40 5.99 13.83
N LEU A 108 -4.49 6.43 12.98
CA LEU A 108 -3.23 7.08 13.37
C LEU A 108 -3.41 8.59 13.55
N THR A 109 -2.41 9.21 14.17
CA THR A 109 -2.19 10.67 14.17
C THR A 109 -0.83 10.99 13.57
N TRP A 110 -0.63 12.21 13.10
CA TRP A 110 0.60 12.61 12.42
C TRP A 110 1.83 12.59 13.34
N LYS A 111 1.98 13.66 14.14
CA LYS A 111 3.18 13.91 14.97
C LYS A 111 2.97 13.63 16.44
N GLU A 112 1.74 13.40 16.84
CA GLU A 112 1.39 13.13 18.22
C GLU A 112 1.78 11.71 18.66
N ASN A 113 2.22 10.85 17.71
CA ASN A 113 2.70 9.49 17.95
C ASN A 113 1.66 8.62 18.68
N LYS A 114 0.38 8.92 18.46
CA LYS A 114 -0.76 8.22 19.03
C LYS A 114 -1.63 7.58 17.97
N GLY A 115 -2.15 6.41 18.31
CA GLY A 115 -3.19 5.76 17.53
C GLY A 115 -4.40 5.44 18.41
N PHE A 116 -5.55 5.42 17.80
CA PHE A 116 -6.84 5.18 18.42
C PHE A 116 -7.48 3.91 17.87
N VAL A 117 -8.05 3.12 18.75
CA VAL A 117 -8.85 1.94 18.40
C VAL A 117 -10.29 2.23 18.78
N TYR A 118 -11.18 2.19 17.78
CA TYR A 118 -12.61 2.42 17.98
C TYR A 118 -13.41 1.15 17.70
N GLU A 119 -14.49 0.96 18.41
CA GLU A 119 -15.53 0.02 18.04
C GLU A 119 -16.20 0.51 16.76
N LYS A 120 -16.22 -0.33 15.70
CA LYS A 120 -16.55 0.12 14.34
C LYS A 120 -17.95 0.69 14.17
N GLU A 121 -18.95 0.10 14.81
CA GLU A 121 -20.33 0.55 14.61
C GLU A 121 -20.68 1.78 15.46
N SER A 122 -20.18 1.87 16.69
CA SER A 122 -20.48 2.99 17.58
C SER A 122 -19.50 4.14 17.50
N PHE A 123 -18.29 3.94 16.97
CA PHE A 123 -17.13 4.84 17.06
C PHE A 123 -16.71 5.14 18.50
N ARG A 124 -17.10 4.29 19.44
CA ARG A 124 -16.67 4.38 20.83
C ARG A 124 -15.18 4.05 20.91
N LEU A 125 -14.40 4.92 21.53
CA LEU A 125 -12.98 4.68 21.81
C LEU A 125 -12.85 3.45 22.72
N LEU A 126 -12.06 2.47 22.28
CA LEU A 126 -11.76 1.24 23.04
C LEU A 126 -10.42 1.35 23.77
N ARG A 127 -9.41 1.87 23.07
CA ARG A 127 -8.04 2.05 23.62
C ARG A 127 -7.23 3.01 22.77
N GLU A 128 -6.15 3.50 23.36
CA GLU A 128 -5.08 4.24 22.68
C GLU A 128 -3.81 3.38 22.65
N PHE A 129 -2.93 3.66 21.71
CA PHE A 129 -1.59 3.11 21.63
C PHE A 129 -0.61 4.18 21.15
N SER A 130 0.69 3.88 21.25
CA SER A 130 1.73 4.81 20.78
C SER A 130 2.72 4.10 19.85
N TYR A 131 3.34 4.87 18.97
CA TYR A 131 4.39 4.44 18.07
C TYR A 131 5.47 5.53 17.95
N PRO A 132 6.74 5.19 17.59
CA PRO A 132 7.87 6.09 17.76
C PRO A 132 8.13 7.05 16.58
N THR A 133 7.37 6.95 15.49
CA THR A 133 7.56 7.74 14.25
C THR A 133 6.36 8.65 14.01
N GLU A 134 6.36 9.44 12.95
CA GLU A 134 5.13 10.00 12.41
C GLU A 134 4.20 8.85 11.96
N GLY A 135 2.90 9.04 12.01
CA GLY A 135 1.93 8.11 11.44
C GLY A 135 1.36 8.72 10.18
N TRP A 136 1.44 8.01 9.03
CA TRP A 136 0.87 8.46 7.77
C TRP A 136 -0.24 7.52 7.29
N GLY A 137 0.09 6.37 6.70
CA GLY A 137 -0.88 5.38 6.28
C GLY A 137 -0.86 4.14 7.17
N ILE A 138 -1.96 3.39 7.19
CA ILE A 138 -2.04 2.09 7.86
C ILE A 138 -2.99 1.16 7.11
N THR A 139 -2.57 -0.09 6.94
CA THR A 139 -3.39 -1.20 6.44
C THR A 139 -3.06 -2.48 7.20
N HIS A 140 -3.52 -3.66 6.76
CA HIS A 140 -3.16 -4.94 7.36
C HIS A 140 -3.14 -6.08 6.33
N ASP A 141 -2.32 -7.11 6.60
CA ASP A 141 -2.20 -8.34 5.80
C ASP A 141 -2.94 -9.54 6.41
N ASP A 142 -3.92 -9.31 7.29
CA ASP A 142 -4.63 -10.29 8.13
C ASP A 142 -3.78 -10.92 9.26
N ILE A 143 -2.48 -10.59 9.34
CA ILE A 143 -1.55 -11.03 10.39
C ILE A 143 -0.99 -9.83 11.16
N HIS A 144 -0.52 -8.81 10.44
CA HIS A 144 0.10 -7.61 10.98
C HIS A 144 -0.65 -6.36 10.55
N LEU A 145 -0.57 -5.32 11.35
CA LEU A 145 -0.81 -3.96 10.89
C LEU A 145 0.44 -3.47 10.17
N ILE A 146 0.27 -2.75 9.07
CA ILE A 146 1.36 -2.23 8.25
C ILE A 146 1.22 -0.71 8.19
N MET A 147 2.22 0.02 8.70
CA MET A 147 2.19 1.48 8.84
C MET A 147 3.27 2.12 8.00
N SER A 148 3.00 3.28 7.41
CA SER A 148 3.96 4.19 6.79
C SER A 148 4.17 5.45 7.65
N ASP A 149 5.30 6.16 7.41
CA ASP A 149 5.67 7.38 8.11
C ASP A 149 6.19 8.48 7.16
N GLY A 150 5.94 8.34 5.86
CA GLY A 150 6.45 9.25 4.83
C GLY A 150 7.89 8.99 4.39
N SER A 151 8.63 8.14 5.09
CA SER A 151 9.96 7.66 4.63
C SER A 151 9.83 6.55 3.59
N ALA A 152 10.92 5.89 3.26
CA ALA A 152 10.91 4.66 2.45
C ALA A 152 10.62 3.41 3.28
N SER A 153 10.20 3.54 4.53
CA SER A 153 10.01 2.40 5.45
C SER A 153 8.56 2.05 5.66
N LEU A 154 8.28 0.75 5.75
CA LEU A 154 7.03 0.19 6.25
C LEU A 154 7.29 -0.53 7.56
N TYR A 155 6.40 -0.34 8.52
CA TYR A 155 6.46 -0.89 9.87
C TYR A 155 5.36 -1.91 10.08
N PHE A 156 5.72 -3.16 10.34
CA PHE A 156 4.79 -4.24 10.62
C PHE A 156 4.61 -4.36 12.13
N LEU A 157 3.41 -4.15 12.62
CA LEU A 157 3.09 -4.14 14.04
C LEU A 157 2.22 -5.36 14.39
N ASP A 158 2.44 -5.91 15.56
CA ASP A 158 1.51 -6.88 16.15
C ASP A 158 0.16 -6.20 16.46
N PRO A 159 -0.97 -6.69 15.95
CA PRO A 159 -2.25 -6.00 16.08
C PRO A 159 -2.86 -6.04 17.50
N ALA A 160 -2.37 -6.89 18.39
CA ALA A 160 -2.84 -6.96 19.76
C ALA A 160 -2.05 -6.02 20.69
N THR A 161 -0.75 -5.91 20.49
CA THR A 161 0.16 -5.14 21.35
C THR A 161 0.62 -3.83 20.72
N PHE A 162 0.51 -3.67 19.39
CA PHE A 162 1.07 -2.57 18.56
C PHE A 162 2.60 -2.47 18.63
N VAL A 163 3.26 -3.52 19.10
CA VAL A 163 4.72 -3.60 19.12
C VAL A 163 5.23 -3.86 17.70
N LEU A 164 6.33 -3.21 17.34
CA LEU A 164 7.02 -3.43 16.08
C LEU A 164 7.55 -4.86 15.98
N VAL A 165 7.10 -5.59 14.97
CA VAL A 165 7.55 -6.96 14.64
C VAL A 165 8.67 -6.92 13.59
N ARG A 166 8.50 -6.07 12.57
CA ARG A 166 9.42 -5.97 11.44
C ARG A 166 9.39 -4.56 10.83
N LYS A 167 10.56 -4.09 10.43
CA LYS A 167 10.71 -2.90 9.58
C LYS A 167 11.22 -3.34 8.21
N MET A 168 10.70 -2.76 7.14
CA MET A 168 11.07 -3.06 5.76
C MET A 168 11.28 -1.76 4.98
N GLU A 169 12.36 -1.68 4.22
CA GLU A 169 12.57 -0.56 3.30
C GLU A 169 12.01 -0.90 1.91
N VAL A 170 11.35 0.08 1.30
CA VAL A 170 10.73 -0.05 -0.04
C VAL A 170 11.68 0.48 -1.10
N HIS A 171 11.89 -0.30 -2.18
CA HIS A 171 12.82 0.04 -3.25
C HIS A 171 12.20 -0.17 -4.65
N ASP A 172 12.56 0.69 -5.57
CA ASP A 172 12.42 0.46 -7.01
C ASP A 172 13.82 0.23 -7.62
N ARG A 173 14.11 -1.00 -8.03
CA ARG A 173 15.42 -1.39 -8.61
C ARG A 173 16.60 -0.93 -7.75
N GLY A 174 16.51 -1.17 -6.45
CA GLY A 174 17.54 -0.83 -5.47
C GLY A 174 17.56 0.63 -5.02
N THR A 175 16.72 1.49 -5.57
CA THR A 175 16.57 2.87 -5.11
C THR A 175 15.44 2.99 -4.10
N PRO A 176 15.67 3.52 -2.87
CA PRO A 176 14.61 3.71 -1.88
C PRO A 176 13.47 4.60 -2.41
N VAL A 177 12.23 4.20 -2.12
CA VAL A 177 11.02 4.94 -2.50
C VAL A 177 10.43 5.60 -1.26
N SER A 178 10.67 6.89 -1.09
CA SER A 178 10.11 7.70 0.00
C SER A 178 8.76 8.31 -0.35
N GLY A 179 8.14 8.95 0.65
CA GLY A 179 6.81 9.55 0.51
C GLY A 179 5.68 8.52 0.58
N LEU A 180 5.94 7.32 1.13
CA LEU A 180 4.90 6.33 1.37
C LEU A 180 3.83 6.91 2.28
N ASN A 181 2.57 6.99 1.80
CA ASN A 181 1.48 7.63 2.51
C ASN A 181 0.35 6.63 2.75
N GLU A 182 -0.85 6.96 2.33
CA GLU A 182 -2.00 6.09 2.53
C GLU A 182 -1.79 4.72 1.89
N LEU A 183 -2.23 3.66 2.60
CA LEU A 183 -1.92 2.27 2.29
C LEU A 183 -3.18 1.44 2.19
N GLU A 184 -3.21 0.53 1.21
CA GLU A 184 -4.21 -0.53 1.12
C GLU A 184 -3.55 -1.88 0.80
N TYR A 185 -3.99 -2.95 1.47
CA TYR A 185 -3.52 -4.31 1.21
C TYR A 185 -4.54 -5.08 0.39
N LEU A 186 -4.19 -5.41 -0.84
CA LEU A 186 -5.06 -6.16 -1.73
C LEU A 186 -4.28 -7.17 -2.56
N LYS A 187 -4.87 -8.35 -2.76
CA LYS A 187 -4.32 -9.44 -3.59
C LYS A 187 -2.87 -9.80 -3.24
N GLY A 188 -2.52 -9.77 -1.95
CA GLY A 188 -1.18 -10.13 -1.48
C GLY A 188 -0.12 -9.04 -1.71
N ARG A 189 -0.50 -7.80 -1.98
CA ARG A 189 0.41 -6.66 -2.22
C ARG A 189 -0.03 -5.44 -1.42
N ILE A 190 0.94 -4.61 -1.07
CA ILE A 190 0.71 -3.31 -0.45
C ILE A 190 0.64 -2.27 -1.56
N TYR A 191 -0.46 -1.54 -1.62
CA TYR A 191 -0.62 -0.38 -2.49
C TYR A 191 -0.37 0.86 -1.64
N ALA A 192 0.51 1.74 -2.09
CA ALA A 192 0.88 2.94 -1.35
C ALA A 192 0.75 4.19 -2.23
N ASN A 193 -0.02 5.16 -1.78
CA ASN A 193 0.07 6.51 -2.34
C ASN A 193 1.49 7.06 -2.11
N ILE A 194 2.05 7.70 -3.11
CA ILE A 194 3.33 8.41 -2.98
C ILE A 194 3.02 9.91 -2.83
N TRP A 195 3.31 10.46 -1.67
CA TRP A 195 3.02 11.85 -1.36
C TRP A 195 3.59 12.81 -2.40
N SER A 196 2.78 13.82 -2.78
CA SER A 196 3.09 14.80 -3.81
C SER A 196 3.31 14.21 -5.21
N SER A 197 2.71 13.03 -5.48
CA SER A 197 2.76 12.34 -6.77
C SER A 197 1.36 11.88 -7.20
N GLU A 198 1.13 11.72 -8.49
CA GLU A 198 -0.08 11.09 -9.05
C GLU A 198 0.13 9.57 -9.26
N ARG A 199 0.99 8.93 -8.44
CA ARG A 199 1.33 7.51 -8.59
C ARG A 199 1.03 6.73 -7.33
N ILE A 200 0.72 5.45 -7.52
CA ILE A 200 0.63 4.45 -6.45
C ILE A 200 1.67 3.37 -6.72
N ALA A 201 2.45 3.02 -5.70
CA ALA A 201 3.36 1.89 -5.74
C ALA A 201 2.62 0.59 -5.39
N ILE A 202 2.91 -0.49 -6.12
CA ILE A 202 2.50 -1.86 -5.79
C ILE A 202 3.74 -2.56 -5.25
N ILE A 203 3.72 -2.91 -3.97
CA ILE A 203 4.89 -3.32 -3.20
C ILE A 203 4.73 -4.77 -2.73
N SER A 204 5.79 -5.57 -2.89
CA SER A 204 5.88 -6.89 -2.28
C SER A 204 6.02 -6.77 -0.76
N PRO A 205 5.11 -7.37 0.04
CA PRO A 205 5.23 -7.35 1.49
C PRO A 205 6.38 -8.22 2.02
N GLU A 206 6.92 -9.14 1.21
CA GLU A 206 8.03 -10.01 1.58
C GLU A 206 9.38 -9.31 1.40
N THR A 207 9.56 -8.59 0.29
CA THR A 207 10.87 -8.08 -0.14
C THR A 207 11.02 -6.56 -0.06
N GLY A 208 9.92 -5.81 -0.02
CA GLY A 208 9.92 -4.35 -0.15
C GLY A 208 10.13 -3.85 -1.58
N ASN A 209 10.30 -4.73 -2.55
CA ASN A 209 10.45 -4.31 -3.94
C ASN A 209 9.14 -3.77 -4.50
N VAL A 210 9.22 -2.68 -5.22
CA VAL A 210 8.12 -2.21 -6.06
C VAL A 210 8.01 -3.15 -7.25
N GLU A 211 6.89 -3.86 -7.35
CA GLU A 211 6.56 -4.77 -8.45
C GLU A 211 5.73 -4.10 -9.54
N GLY A 212 5.11 -2.98 -9.23
CA GLY A 212 4.33 -2.22 -10.20
C GLY A 212 4.13 -0.76 -9.81
N TRP A 213 3.81 0.03 -10.82
CA TRP A 213 3.44 1.43 -10.68
C TRP A 213 2.11 1.70 -11.35
N ILE A 214 1.18 2.32 -10.63
CA ILE A 214 -0.06 2.84 -11.20
C ILE A 214 0.16 4.33 -11.47
N ASP A 215 0.05 4.72 -12.73
CA ASP A 215 0.08 6.13 -13.14
C ASP A 215 -1.36 6.66 -13.25
N LEU A 216 -1.72 7.57 -12.35
CA LEU A 216 -3.03 8.21 -12.28
C LEU A 216 -3.00 9.64 -12.82
N LYS A 217 -1.96 10.00 -13.57
CA LYS A 217 -1.82 11.32 -14.21
C LYS A 217 -3.08 11.69 -14.97
N GLY A 218 -3.58 12.89 -14.69
CA GLY A 218 -4.78 13.42 -15.32
C GLY A 218 -6.09 13.05 -14.61
N LEU A 219 -6.07 12.17 -13.59
CA LEU A 219 -7.27 11.87 -12.82
C LEU A 219 -7.77 13.13 -12.07
N SER A 220 -6.86 13.88 -11.47
CA SER A 220 -7.13 15.14 -10.79
C SER A 220 -7.74 16.21 -11.74
N ALA A 221 -7.30 16.26 -12.99
CA ALA A 221 -7.82 17.18 -14.00
C ALA A 221 -9.32 16.94 -14.32
N SER A 222 -9.82 15.72 -14.10
CA SER A 222 -11.22 15.37 -14.34
C SER A 222 -12.21 16.00 -13.34
N MET A 223 -11.70 16.70 -12.31
CA MET A 223 -12.55 17.35 -11.27
C MET A 223 -13.04 18.74 -11.66
N GLY A 224 -12.50 19.31 -12.72
CA GLY A 224 -12.80 20.70 -13.13
C GLY A 224 -11.97 21.73 -12.36
N HIS A 225 -11.92 22.95 -12.90
CA HIS A 225 -11.06 24.03 -12.37
C HIS A 225 -11.70 24.87 -11.25
N SER A 226 -12.92 24.55 -10.82
CA SER A 226 -13.70 25.43 -9.92
C SER A 226 -13.45 25.17 -8.42
N GLN A 227 -12.73 24.10 -8.06
CA GLN A 227 -12.51 23.73 -6.66
C GLN A 227 -11.02 23.61 -6.36
N LYS A 228 -10.63 24.05 -5.15
CA LYS A 228 -9.28 23.85 -4.63
C LYS A 228 -9.16 22.40 -4.17
N ILE A 229 -8.54 21.57 -4.97
CA ILE A 229 -8.14 20.19 -4.61
C ILE A 229 -6.69 20.17 -4.15
N ASP A 230 -6.33 19.13 -3.38
CA ASP A 230 -4.96 18.86 -2.96
C ASP A 230 -4.53 17.48 -3.51
N VAL A 231 -3.49 16.89 -2.98
CA VAL A 231 -2.86 15.68 -3.53
C VAL A 231 -3.77 14.46 -3.53
N LEU A 232 -3.48 13.55 -4.46
CA LEU A 232 -3.98 12.18 -4.47
C LEU A 232 -3.67 11.51 -3.13
N ASN A 233 -4.69 11.01 -2.44
CA ASN A 233 -4.55 10.24 -1.20
C ASN A 233 -5.86 9.56 -0.84
N GLY A 234 -5.81 8.24 -0.66
CA GLY A 234 -6.97 7.40 -0.36
C GLY A 234 -7.16 6.30 -1.39
N ILE A 235 -6.94 5.06 -0.95
CA ILE A 235 -7.12 3.82 -1.69
C ILE A 235 -8.08 2.95 -0.88
N ALA A 236 -9.12 2.41 -1.49
CA ALA A 236 -9.97 1.43 -0.84
C ALA A 236 -10.31 0.30 -1.79
N TYR A 237 -10.48 -0.92 -1.25
CA TYR A 237 -10.71 -2.10 -2.07
C TYR A 237 -11.92 -2.91 -1.60
N ASP A 238 -12.84 -3.14 -2.53
CA ASP A 238 -13.93 -4.10 -2.35
C ASP A 238 -13.49 -5.50 -2.79
N LYS A 239 -13.06 -6.31 -1.82
CA LYS A 239 -12.63 -7.70 -2.04
C LYS A 239 -13.76 -8.56 -2.63
N GLY A 240 -15.03 -8.26 -2.29
CA GLY A 240 -16.17 -9.07 -2.73
C GLY A 240 -16.51 -8.90 -4.21
N LYS A 241 -16.28 -7.72 -4.77
CA LYS A 241 -16.60 -7.39 -6.18
C LYS A 241 -15.39 -7.00 -7.01
N ASP A 242 -14.17 -7.13 -6.46
CA ASP A 242 -12.91 -6.75 -7.10
C ASP A 242 -12.92 -5.31 -7.63
N ARG A 243 -13.30 -4.34 -6.76
CA ARG A 243 -13.37 -2.93 -7.12
C ARG A 243 -12.34 -2.12 -6.38
N LEU A 244 -11.59 -1.30 -7.10
CA LEU A 244 -10.58 -0.40 -6.56
C LEU A 244 -11.10 1.04 -6.60
N PHE A 245 -11.07 1.72 -5.45
CA PHE A 245 -11.53 3.09 -5.29
C PHE A 245 -10.35 4.01 -4.98
N ILE A 246 -10.35 5.18 -5.59
CA ILE A 246 -9.29 6.19 -5.46
C ILE A 246 -9.93 7.56 -5.24
N THR A 247 -9.37 8.33 -4.31
CA THR A 247 -9.74 9.73 -4.09
C THR A 247 -8.50 10.57 -3.75
N GLY A 248 -8.69 11.77 -3.25
CA GLY A 248 -7.64 12.68 -2.80
C GLY A 248 -8.16 13.71 -1.81
N LYS A 249 -7.22 14.46 -1.26
CA LYS A 249 -7.50 15.52 -0.28
C LYS A 249 -8.32 16.65 -0.93
N PHE A 250 -9.48 16.94 -0.35
CA PHE A 250 -10.45 17.91 -0.88
C PHE A 250 -11.01 17.55 -2.27
N TRP A 251 -10.93 16.30 -2.69
CA TRP A 251 -11.52 15.90 -3.96
C TRP A 251 -13.03 15.77 -3.82
N PRO A 252 -13.82 16.33 -4.78
CA PRO A 252 -15.29 16.20 -4.77
C PRO A 252 -15.77 14.86 -5.33
N LYS A 253 -14.85 13.98 -5.75
CA LYS A 253 -15.13 12.73 -6.42
C LYS A 253 -14.28 11.61 -5.86
N LEU A 254 -14.90 10.44 -5.75
CA LEU A 254 -14.23 9.16 -5.57
C LEU A 254 -14.40 8.36 -6.86
N PHE A 255 -13.32 7.77 -7.35
CA PHE A 255 -13.28 7.04 -8.61
C PHE A 255 -13.18 5.55 -8.36
N GLU A 256 -14.08 4.77 -8.95
CA GLU A 256 -13.86 3.34 -9.14
C GLU A 256 -13.07 3.17 -10.44
N ILE A 257 -11.91 2.54 -10.33
CA ILE A 257 -11.00 2.33 -11.47
C ILE A 257 -10.70 0.85 -11.70
N LYS A 258 -10.34 0.57 -12.95
CA LYS A 258 -9.75 -0.71 -13.35
C LYS A 258 -8.35 -0.46 -13.87
N LEU A 259 -7.38 -1.27 -13.41
CA LEU A 259 -6.00 -1.19 -13.85
C LEU A 259 -5.85 -1.76 -15.25
N ILE A 260 -5.11 -1.07 -16.10
CA ILE A 260 -4.78 -1.46 -17.46
C ILE A 260 -3.27 -1.61 -17.55
N PRO A 261 -2.73 -2.83 -17.73
CA PRO A 261 -1.31 -3.02 -17.91
C PRO A 261 -0.79 -2.20 -19.11
N VAL A 262 0.30 -1.48 -18.88
CA VAL A 262 1.04 -0.81 -19.97
C VAL A 262 2.06 -1.81 -20.50
N LYS A 263 2.05 -2.02 -21.82
CA LYS A 263 3.08 -2.88 -22.43
C LYS A 263 4.45 -2.22 -22.26
N PRO A 264 5.48 -3.02 -21.92
CA PRO A 264 6.85 -2.53 -21.81
C PRO A 264 7.39 -1.96 -23.13
#